data_5259a6f5cfacac34313ba0847a7f54d0
#
_entry.id   5259a6f5cfacac34313ba0847a7f54d0
#
_cell.length_a   1.000
_cell.length_b   1.000
_cell.length_c   1.000
_cell.angle_alpha   90.00
_cell.angle_beta   90.00
_cell.angle_gamma   90.00
#
_symmetry.space_group_name_H-M   'P 1'
#
loop_
_entity.id
_entity.type
_entity.pdbx_description
1 polymer ?
#
loop_
_entity_poly.entity_id
_entity_poly.type
_entity_poly.pdbx_seq_one_letter_code
_entity_poly.pdbx_strand_id
1 'polypeptide(L)'
;MFERPHHQRIAHVLSALDGSVLAQNACWFGGGTCIALRFGEYRESLDIDFLVSDPAGYRELRQLLTGPDGLAPITRQGAMPLELLREVRADQYGIRTQLRMDGQAIKFEIVREARILFQNPELQDQICGVSTLTLLDLAASKMLANSDRQADDGVFSRDIIDLAMMNLRLPQLREALKKATEAYGTSISRDLGKAIDRMQNRQDWLDRCMAVMAINIPKVVLWQKIRSLRQVIAVR
;
A
#
# COMPACT_ATOMS: atom_id res chain seq x y z
N MET A 1 16.63 -8.61 6.65
CA MET A 1 16.52 -7.45 7.57
C MET A 1 16.47 -6.22 6.68
N PHE A 2 15.57 -5.27 6.96
CA PHE A 2 15.45 -4.04 6.16
C PHE A 2 16.64 -3.11 6.43
N GLU A 3 17.01 -2.29 5.43
CA GLU A 3 18.17 -1.40 5.51
C GLU A 3 17.82 -0.02 6.06
N ARG A 4 16.62 0.50 5.67
CA ARG A 4 16.19 1.84 6.10
C ARG A 4 15.73 1.84 7.56
N PRO A 5 16.21 2.77 8.41
CA PRO A 5 15.84 2.80 9.83
C PRO A 5 14.33 2.87 10.06
N HIS A 6 13.60 3.64 9.24
CA HIS A 6 12.15 3.74 9.37
C HIS A 6 11.45 2.42 9.00
N HIS A 7 11.93 1.72 7.96
CA HIS A 7 11.40 0.40 7.59
C HIS A 7 11.70 -0.67 8.65
N GLN A 8 12.83 -0.58 9.37
CA GLN A 8 13.11 -1.46 10.52
C GLN A 8 12.07 -1.25 11.63
N ARG A 9 11.72 0.00 11.94
CA ARG A 9 10.65 0.30 12.92
C ARG A 9 9.30 -0.25 12.48
N ILE A 10 8.95 -0.07 11.22
CA ILE A 10 7.72 -0.66 10.64
C ILE A 10 7.74 -2.19 10.78
N ALA A 11 8.86 -2.83 10.46
CA ALA A 11 9.01 -4.27 10.61
C ALA A 11 8.83 -4.74 12.06
N HIS A 12 9.32 -3.98 13.04
CA HIS A 12 9.09 -4.27 14.46
C HIS A 12 7.61 -4.18 14.82
N VAL A 13 6.91 -3.14 14.36
CA VAL A 13 5.46 -3.02 14.56
C VAL A 13 4.72 -4.19 13.92
N LEU A 14 5.00 -4.50 12.65
CA LEU A 14 4.36 -5.62 11.94
C LEU A 14 4.59 -6.96 12.66
N SER A 15 5.81 -7.20 13.14
CA SER A 15 6.17 -8.42 13.87
C SER A 15 5.47 -8.54 15.23
N ALA A 16 5.06 -7.43 15.82
CA ALA A 16 4.29 -7.43 17.07
C ALA A 16 2.79 -7.70 16.85
N LEU A 17 2.29 -7.56 15.61
CA LEU A 17 0.88 -7.80 15.30
C LEU A 17 0.55 -9.30 15.25
N ASP A 18 -0.67 -9.65 15.62
CA ASP A 18 -1.23 -10.99 15.45
C ASP A 18 -1.79 -11.15 14.03
N GLY A 19 -0.97 -11.74 13.15
CA GLY A 19 -1.35 -11.99 11.77
C GLY A 19 -2.56 -12.93 11.63
N SER A 20 -2.83 -13.79 12.62
CA SER A 20 -3.97 -14.71 12.59
C SER A 20 -5.29 -13.98 12.82
N VAL A 21 -5.32 -13.05 13.77
CA VAL A 21 -6.51 -12.21 14.02
C VAL A 21 -6.79 -11.31 12.81
N LEU A 22 -5.76 -10.73 12.22
CA LEU A 22 -5.92 -9.93 11.00
C LEU A 22 -6.45 -10.78 9.83
N ALA A 23 -5.90 -11.98 9.62
CA ALA A 23 -6.32 -12.88 8.56
C ALA A 23 -7.76 -13.38 8.72
N GLN A 24 -8.20 -13.69 9.96
CA GLN A 24 -9.58 -14.05 10.25
C GLN A 24 -10.59 -12.98 9.84
N ASN A 25 -10.15 -11.72 9.83
CA ASN A 25 -10.94 -10.56 9.41
C ASN A 25 -10.67 -10.11 7.98
N ALA A 26 -10.01 -10.93 7.16
CA ALA A 26 -9.61 -10.61 5.78
C ALA A 26 -8.91 -9.24 5.66
N CYS A 27 -8.07 -8.91 6.64
CA CYS A 27 -7.35 -7.65 6.77
C CYS A 27 -5.88 -7.86 6.38
N TRP A 28 -5.49 -7.28 5.25
CA TRP A 28 -4.21 -7.55 4.61
C TRP A 28 -3.32 -6.32 4.61
N PHE A 29 -2.04 -6.50 4.92
CA PHE A 29 -1.06 -5.43 4.80
C PHE A 29 -0.89 -5.04 3.33
N GLY A 30 -1.02 -3.75 3.02
CA GLY A 30 -1.00 -3.23 1.66
C GLY A 30 -0.34 -1.86 1.57
N GLY A 31 -0.85 -1.05 0.64
CA GLY A 31 -0.36 0.31 0.47
C GLY A 31 1.06 0.42 -0.08
N GLY A 32 1.60 1.62 0.01
CA GLY A 32 2.92 1.93 -0.54
C GLY A 32 4.07 1.30 0.23
N THR A 33 3.92 1.18 1.55
CA THR A 33 4.94 0.59 2.41
C THR A 33 5.09 -0.91 2.17
N CYS A 34 3.98 -1.63 2.02
CA CYS A 34 4.01 -3.03 1.65
C CYS A 34 4.79 -3.25 0.35
N ILE A 35 4.56 -2.42 -0.67
CA ILE A 35 5.27 -2.50 -1.94
C ILE A 35 6.76 -2.16 -1.75
N ALA A 36 7.08 -1.08 -1.05
CA ALA A 36 8.47 -0.70 -0.80
C ALA A 36 9.26 -1.82 -0.11
N LEU A 37 8.69 -2.44 0.92
CA LEU A 37 9.32 -3.53 1.67
C LEU A 37 9.46 -4.82 0.84
N ARG A 38 8.46 -5.15 0.01
CA ARG A 38 8.48 -6.37 -0.83
C ARG A 38 9.42 -6.26 -2.03
N PHE A 39 9.68 -5.04 -2.52
CA PHE A 39 10.42 -4.81 -3.76
C PHE A 39 11.75 -4.06 -3.55
N GLY A 40 12.46 -4.35 -2.46
CA GLY A 40 13.85 -3.95 -2.24
C GLY A 40 14.03 -2.53 -1.74
N GLU A 41 13.08 -2.00 -0.97
CA GLU A 41 13.19 -0.70 -0.30
C GLU A 41 13.62 0.46 -1.24
N TYR A 42 13.20 0.40 -2.51
CA TYR A 42 13.58 1.36 -3.56
C TYR A 42 13.25 2.82 -3.22
N ARG A 43 12.34 3.05 -2.29
CA ARG A 43 11.99 4.37 -1.74
C ARG A 43 11.70 4.29 -0.25
N GLU A 44 11.72 5.43 0.41
CA GLU A 44 11.18 5.52 1.76
C GLU A 44 9.65 5.51 1.76
N SER A 45 9.06 4.84 2.75
CA SER A 45 7.63 4.82 2.99
C SER A 45 7.37 4.77 4.48
N LEU A 46 6.42 5.58 4.95
CA LEU A 46 6.37 5.98 6.36
C LEU A 46 5.17 5.41 7.12
N ASP A 47 4.12 5.01 6.39
CA ASP A 47 2.83 4.64 6.98
C ASP A 47 2.65 3.12 6.98
N ILE A 48 1.85 2.60 7.90
CA ILE A 48 1.39 1.21 7.91
C ILE A 48 -0.08 1.21 7.47
N ASP A 49 -0.35 0.67 6.29
CA ASP A 49 -1.68 0.58 5.72
C ASP A 49 -2.11 -0.89 5.64
N PHE A 50 -3.16 -1.25 6.36
CA PHE A 50 -3.91 -2.47 6.14
C PHE A 50 -5.17 -2.15 5.32
N LEU A 51 -5.65 -3.12 4.55
CA LEU A 51 -6.87 -2.97 3.76
C LEU A 51 -7.79 -4.15 4.02
N VAL A 52 -9.09 -3.85 4.08
CA VAL A 52 -10.13 -4.86 4.25
C VAL A 52 -11.27 -4.57 3.28
N SER A 53 -11.63 -5.55 2.44
CA SER A 53 -12.76 -5.43 1.51
C SER A 53 -14.02 -6.14 2.00
N ASP A 54 -13.88 -7.03 3.00
CA ASP A 54 -15.02 -7.71 3.63
C ASP A 54 -15.72 -6.81 4.65
N PRO A 55 -17.03 -6.50 4.47
CA PRO A 55 -17.76 -5.66 5.41
C PRO A 55 -17.92 -6.27 6.81
N ALA A 56 -17.95 -7.60 6.91
CA ALA A 56 -18.09 -8.28 8.20
C ALA A 56 -16.78 -8.19 8.99
N GLY A 57 -15.65 -8.49 8.35
CA GLY A 57 -14.32 -8.35 8.94
C GLY A 57 -14.03 -6.92 9.35
N TYR A 58 -14.41 -5.92 8.52
CA TYR A 58 -14.26 -4.51 8.90
C TYR A 58 -15.07 -4.16 10.17
N ARG A 59 -16.30 -4.64 10.28
CA ARG A 59 -17.17 -4.39 11.45
C ARG A 59 -16.58 -5.00 12.71
N GLU A 60 -16.07 -6.23 12.62
CA GLU A 60 -15.42 -6.92 13.74
C GLU A 60 -14.18 -6.17 14.21
N LEU A 61 -13.27 -5.81 13.30
CA LEU A 61 -12.09 -5.01 13.61
C LEU A 61 -12.45 -3.66 14.25
N ARG A 62 -13.50 -3.01 13.76
CA ARG A 62 -13.98 -1.75 14.34
C ARG A 62 -14.42 -1.93 15.79
N GLN A 63 -15.16 -2.99 16.10
CA GLN A 63 -15.60 -3.28 17.47
C GLN A 63 -14.41 -3.59 18.38
N LEU A 64 -13.49 -4.44 17.91
CA LEU A 64 -12.29 -4.82 18.66
C LEU A 64 -11.40 -3.61 19.00
N LEU A 65 -11.17 -2.72 18.04
CA LEU A 65 -10.14 -1.70 18.15
C LEU A 65 -10.62 -0.34 18.69
N THR A 66 -11.94 -0.12 18.76
CA THR A 66 -12.49 1.10 19.39
C THR A 66 -12.78 0.93 20.88
N GLY A 67 -12.44 -0.22 21.45
CA GLY A 67 -12.49 -0.48 22.88
C GLY A 67 -11.33 0.17 23.65
N PRO A 68 -11.33 0.06 24.99
CA PRO A 68 -10.31 0.69 25.85
C PRO A 68 -8.90 0.11 25.64
N ASP A 69 -8.79 -1.09 25.10
CA ASP A 69 -7.52 -1.79 24.89
C ASP A 69 -6.77 -1.39 23.61
N GLY A 70 -7.36 -0.48 22.79
CA GLY A 70 -6.75 0.03 21.57
C GLY A 70 -6.32 -1.05 20.60
N LEU A 71 -5.02 -1.19 20.32
CA LEU A 71 -4.49 -2.22 19.40
C LEU A 71 -4.13 -3.55 20.10
N ALA A 72 -4.27 -3.67 21.41
CA ALA A 72 -3.94 -4.91 22.11
C ALA A 72 -4.65 -6.16 21.54
N PRO A 73 -5.94 -6.10 21.11
CA PRO A 73 -6.62 -7.26 20.53
C PRO A 73 -6.00 -7.80 19.23
N ILE A 74 -5.24 -7.00 18.51
CA ILE A 74 -4.50 -7.41 17.29
C ILE A 74 -2.98 -7.47 17.54
N THR A 75 -2.55 -7.44 18.79
CA THR A 75 -1.13 -7.58 19.17
C THR A 75 -0.89 -9.00 19.65
N ARG A 76 0.21 -9.61 19.19
CA ARG A 76 0.60 -10.98 19.53
C ARG A 76 0.85 -11.11 21.02
N GLN A 77 0.40 -12.21 21.62
CA GLN A 77 0.67 -12.50 23.01
C GLN A 77 2.18 -12.58 23.27
N GLY A 78 2.66 -11.87 24.30
CA GLY A 78 4.08 -11.79 24.65
C GLY A 78 4.90 -10.82 23.79
N ALA A 79 4.33 -10.18 22.79
CA ALA A 79 4.99 -9.09 22.08
C ALA A 79 5.04 -7.82 22.96
N MET A 80 5.98 -6.93 22.64
CA MET A 80 6.03 -5.62 23.29
C MET A 80 4.77 -4.83 22.96
N PRO A 81 4.10 -4.21 23.95
CA PRO A 81 2.92 -3.40 23.71
C PRO A 81 3.20 -2.27 22.71
N LEU A 82 2.27 -2.05 21.80
CA LEU A 82 2.35 -0.94 20.84
C LEU A 82 1.93 0.36 21.55
N GLU A 83 2.84 1.31 21.65
CA GLU A 83 2.55 2.61 22.26
C GLU A 83 1.71 3.47 21.32
N LEU A 84 0.50 3.85 21.76
CA LEU A 84 -0.39 4.73 21.02
C LEU A 84 -0.05 6.20 21.31
N LEU A 85 0.22 6.98 20.28
CA LEU A 85 0.31 8.46 20.37
C LEU A 85 -1.05 9.13 20.29
N ARG A 86 -2.03 8.46 19.69
CA ARG A 86 -3.41 8.93 19.56
C ARG A 86 -4.36 7.78 19.79
N GLU A 87 -5.51 8.07 20.36
CA GLU A 87 -6.61 7.12 20.45
C GLU A 87 -7.01 6.58 19.07
N VAL A 88 -7.46 5.33 19.05
CA VAL A 88 -8.00 4.72 17.85
C VAL A 88 -9.32 5.39 17.46
N ARG A 89 -9.40 5.87 16.23
CA ARG A 89 -10.62 6.45 15.66
C ARG A 89 -11.09 5.61 14.49
N ALA A 90 -12.39 5.37 14.42
CA ALA A 90 -12.98 4.59 13.35
C ALA A 90 -14.25 5.25 12.81
N ASP A 91 -14.37 5.26 11.48
CA ASP A 91 -15.56 5.73 10.76
C ASP A 91 -16.00 4.68 9.71
N GLN A 92 -16.80 5.06 8.73
CA GLN A 92 -17.21 4.16 7.65
C GLN A 92 -16.10 3.87 6.62
N TYR A 93 -15.00 4.61 6.64
CA TYR A 93 -13.92 4.53 5.65
C TYR A 93 -12.68 3.82 6.17
N GLY A 94 -12.49 3.78 7.51
CA GLY A 94 -11.32 3.13 8.07
C GLY A 94 -11.15 3.35 9.58
N ILE A 95 -10.14 2.68 10.10
CA ILE A 95 -9.68 2.75 11.51
C ILE A 95 -8.29 3.39 11.47
N ARG A 96 -8.02 4.38 12.31
CA ARG A 96 -6.80 5.18 12.24
C ARG A 96 -6.26 5.48 13.62
N THR A 97 -4.94 5.40 13.74
CA THR A 97 -4.20 5.86 14.94
C THR A 97 -2.78 6.26 14.56
N GLN A 98 -2.01 6.68 15.54
CA GLN A 98 -0.55 6.86 15.43
C GLN A 98 0.15 6.08 16.54
N LEU A 99 1.20 5.38 16.16
CA LEU A 99 2.08 4.62 17.04
C LEU A 99 3.36 5.39 17.30
N ARG A 100 4.00 5.12 18.45
CA ARG A 100 5.39 5.51 18.69
C ARG A 100 6.28 4.27 18.64
N MET A 101 7.35 4.35 17.84
CA MET A 101 8.39 3.33 17.80
C MET A 101 9.75 4.03 17.73
N ASP A 102 10.62 3.76 18.72
CA ASP A 102 11.93 4.42 18.85
C ASP A 102 11.88 5.95 18.76
N GLY A 103 10.89 6.57 19.43
CA GLY A 103 10.71 8.01 19.45
C GLY A 103 10.08 8.62 18.17
N GLN A 104 9.82 7.80 17.14
CA GLN A 104 9.22 8.25 15.88
C GLN A 104 7.74 7.91 15.82
N ALA A 105 6.94 8.83 15.27
CA ALA A 105 5.54 8.59 15.01
C ALA A 105 5.35 7.80 13.71
N ILE A 106 4.54 6.74 13.76
CA ILE A 106 4.15 5.93 12.61
C ILE A 106 2.62 5.99 12.49
N LYS A 107 2.13 6.43 11.35
CA LYS A 107 0.70 6.38 11.03
C LYS A 107 0.29 4.92 10.79
N PHE A 108 -0.78 4.51 11.46
CA PHE A 108 -1.37 3.17 11.31
C PHE A 108 -2.82 3.29 10.86
N GLU A 109 -3.14 2.68 9.74
CA GLU A 109 -4.51 2.69 9.19
C GLU A 109 -4.96 1.30 8.78
N ILE A 110 -6.25 1.01 9.01
CA ILE A 110 -6.97 -0.08 8.36
C ILE A 110 -8.03 0.57 7.47
N VAL A 111 -7.81 0.56 6.18
CA VAL A 111 -8.68 1.20 5.18
C VAL A 111 -9.74 0.22 4.73
N ARG A 112 -11.01 0.63 4.76
CA ARG A 112 -12.10 -0.13 4.16
C ARG A 112 -12.10 0.10 2.65
N GLU A 113 -11.75 -0.94 1.89
CA GLU A 113 -11.86 -0.92 0.44
C GLU A 113 -13.22 -1.45 0.01
N ALA A 114 -14.05 -0.58 -0.58
CA ALA A 114 -15.42 -0.93 -0.97
C ALA A 114 -15.60 -1.10 -2.49
N ARG A 115 -14.55 -0.83 -3.29
CA ARG A 115 -14.61 -0.80 -4.75
C ARG A 115 -14.25 -2.12 -5.40
N ILE A 116 -13.34 -2.88 -4.77
CA ILE A 116 -12.87 -4.18 -5.24
C ILE A 116 -12.82 -5.18 -4.09
N LEU A 117 -13.09 -6.45 -4.39
CA LEU A 117 -12.91 -7.54 -3.43
C LEU A 117 -11.47 -8.07 -3.51
N PHE A 118 -10.84 -8.27 -2.36
CA PHE A 118 -9.50 -8.85 -2.30
C PHE A 118 -9.55 -10.37 -2.32
N GLN A 119 -8.55 -10.94 -2.97
CA GLN A 119 -8.29 -12.38 -2.92
C GLN A 119 -7.62 -12.75 -1.60
N ASN A 120 -7.83 -13.98 -1.14
CA ASN A 120 -7.08 -14.49 -0.01
C ASN A 120 -5.60 -14.65 -0.38
N PRO A 121 -4.67 -14.11 0.43
CA PRO A 121 -3.24 -14.28 0.22
C PRO A 121 -2.82 -15.74 0.33
N GLU A 122 -1.77 -16.10 -0.40
CA GLU A 122 -1.10 -17.38 -0.26
C GLU A 122 0.06 -17.29 0.76
N LEU A 123 0.71 -18.42 1.07
CA LEU A 123 1.80 -18.47 2.06
C LEU A 123 2.99 -17.56 1.73
N GLN A 124 3.26 -17.33 0.42
CA GLN A 124 4.31 -16.40 -0.01
C GLN A 124 3.93 -14.92 0.13
N ASP A 125 2.64 -14.62 0.31
CA ASP A 125 2.17 -13.25 0.49
C ASP A 125 2.23 -12.85 1.95
N GLN A 126 3.42 -12.90 2.54
CA GLN A 126 3.66 -12.55 3.93
C GLN A 126 4.90 -11.68 4.09
N ILE A 127 4.88 -10.83 5.10
CA ILE A 127 6.02 -10.04 5.54
C ILE A 127 5.94 -9.82 7.07
N CYS A 128 7.02 -10.04 7.79
CA CYS A 128 7.07 -9.85 9.25
C CYS A 128 5.93 -10.55 10.02
N GLY A 129 5.44 -11.70 9.54
CA GLY A 129 4.38 -12.48 10.21
C GLY A 129 2.94 -12.02 9.95
N VAL A 130 2.73 -11.01 9.09
CA VAL A 130 1.40 -10.60 8.63
C VAL A 130 1.21 -10.91 7.15
N SER A 131 0.00 -11.29 6.76
CA SER A 131 -0.33 -11.50 5.35
C SER A 131 -0.48 -10.17 4.63
N THR A 132 0.02 -10.11 3.39
CA THR A 132 -0.11 -8.94 2.52
C THR A 132 -1.22 -9.15 1.51
N LEU A 133 -1.68 -8.09 0.86
CA LEU A 133 -2.45 -8.24 -0.38
C LEU A 133 -1.67 -9.08 -1.39
N THR A 134 -2.40 -9.82 -2.24
CA THR A 134 -1.80 -10.50 -3.40
C THR A 134 -1.17 -9.48 -4.35
N LEU A 135 -0.24 -9.91 -5.20
CA LEU A 135 0.37 -9.01 -6.20
C LEU A 135 -0.68 -8.39 -7.14
N LEU A 136 -1.72 -9.16 -7.46
CA LEU A 136 -2.85 -8.67 -8.26
C LEU A 136 -3.58 -7.53 -7.56
N ASP A 137 -3.90 -7.71 -6.28
CA ASP A 137 -4.66 -6.74 -5.51
C ASP A 137 -3.84 -5.49 -5.16
N LEU A 138 -2.54 -5.64 -4.89
CA LEU A 138 -1.63 -4.51 -4.75
C LEU A 138 -1.59 -3.66 -6.02
N ALA A 139 -1.48 -4.29 -7.20
CA ALA A 139 -1.45 -3.59 -8.47
C ALA A 139 -2.80 -2.92 -8.79
N ALA A 140 -3.92 -3.62 -8.60
CA ALA A 140 -5.26 -3.06 -8.80
C ALA A 140 -5.51 -1.86 -7.87
N SER A 141 -5.16 -1.99 -6.58
CA SER A 141 -5.27 -0.89 -5.61
C SER A 141 -4.43 0.33 -6.01
N LYS A 142 -3.23 0.11 -6.58
CA LYS A 142 -2.39 1.21 -7.08
C LYS A 142 -2.96 1.87 -8.33
N MET A 143 -3.61 1.13 -9.21
CA MET A 143 -4.30 1.69 -10.37
C MET A 143 -5.51 2.54 -9.94
N LEU A 144 -6.29 2.10 -8.96
CA LEU A 144 -7.39 2.87 -8.37
C LEU A 144 -6.86 4.17 -7.72
N ALA A 145 -5.86 4.05 -6.86
CA ALA A 145 -5.25 5.20 -6.19
C ALA A 145 -4.64 6.20 -7.20
N ASN A 146 -4.02 5.71 -8.29
CA ASN A 146 -3.55 6.56 -9.37
C ASN A 146 -4.69 7.30 -10.06
N SER A 147 -5.82 6.64 -10.33
CA SER A 147 -6.98 7.30 -10.94
C SER A 147 -7.54 8.42 -10.05
N ASP A 148 -7.59 8.18 -8.73
CA ASP A 148 -8.08 9.17 -7.76
C ASP A 148 -7.20 10.42 -7.68
N ARG A 149 -5.87 10.28 -7.80
CA ARG A 149 -4.93 11.36 -7.42
C ARG A 149 -3.73 11.56 -8.34
N GLN A 150 -3.75 11.06 -9.59
CA GLN A 150 -2.65 11.23 -10.55
C GLN A 150 -2.34 12.70 -10.88
N ALA A 151 -3.32 13.59 -10.70
CA ALA A 151 -3.16 15.03 -10.94
C ALA A 151 -2.65 15.80 -9.71
N ASP A 152 -2.66 15.19 -8.52
CA ASP A 152 -2.22 15.82 -7.28
C ASP A 152 -0.68 15.82 -7.17
N ASP A 153 -0.08 17.01 -7.16
CA ASP A 153 1.36 17.20 -7.00
C ASP A 153 1.85 16.76 -5.61
N GLY A 154 1.01 16.84 -4.59
CA GLY A 154 1.35 16.50 -3.22
C GLY A 154 1.63 15.01 -2.99
N VAL A 155 1.17 14.14 -3.91
CA VAL A 155 1.46 12.70 -3.83
C VAL A 155 2.68 12.27 -4.63
N PHE A 156 3.35 13.19 -5.32
CA PHE A 156 4.61 12.96 -6.06
C PHE A 156 4.56 11.74 -6.99
N SER A 157 3.42 11.51 -7.65
CA SER A 157 3.21 10.38 -8.57
C SER A 157 3.58 9.00 -7.98
N ARG A 158 3.50 8.85 -6.66
CA ARG A 158 3.95 7.62 -5.95
C ARG A 158 3.24 6.36 -6.42
N ASP A 159 1.98 6.45 -6.84
CA ASP A 159 1.20 5.27 -7.20
C ASP A 159 1.66 4.63 -8.50
N ILE A 160 1.99 5.44 -9.51
CA ILE A 160 2.56 4.92 -10.75
C ILE A 160 4.00 4.43 -10.56
N ILE A 161 4.77 5.06 -9.68
CA ILE A 161 6.14 4.62 -9.33
C ILE A 161 6.07 3.27 -8.61
N ASP A 162 5.20 3.13 -7.61
CA ASP A 162 5.00 1.86 -6.91
C ASP A 162 4.59 0.76 -7.88
N LEU A 163 3.62 1.02 -8.77
CA LEU A 163 3.17 0.07 -9.79
C LEU A 163 4.31 -0.36 -10.73
N ALA A 164 5.14 0.58 -11.17
CA ALA A 164 6.29 0.30 -12.02
C ALA A 164 7.36 -0.55 -11.30
N MET A 165 7.55 -0.30 -10.01
CA MET A 165 8.54 -1.02 -9.20
C MET A 165 8.14 -2.44 -8.81
N MET A 166 6.85 -2.78 -8.84
CA MET A 166 6.39 -4.16 -8.67
C MET A 166 6.90 -5.10 -9.78
N ASN A 167 7.35 -4.56 -10.90
CA ASN A 167 7.95 -5.31 -12.01
C ASN A 167 7.14 -6.55 -12.45
N LEU A 168 5.82 -6.44 -12.46
CA LEU A 168 4.91 -7.51 -12.83
C LEU A 168 4.95 -7.75 -14.34
N ARG A 169 4.71 -9.01 -14.74
CA ARG A 169 4.58 -9.37 -16.15
C ARG A 169 3.32 -8.74 -16.75
N LEU A 170 3.36 -8.44 -18.05
CA LEU A 170 2.25 -7.79 -18.75
C LEU A 170 0.88 -8.49 -18.56
N PRO A 171 0.76 -9.83 -18.59
CA PRO A 171 -0.51 -10.50 -18.30
C PRO A 171 -1.05 -10.17 -16.90
N GLN A 172 -0.19 -10.17 -15.88
CA GLN A 172 -0.58 -9.83 -14.49
C GLN A 172 -1.05 -8.38 -14.36
N LEU A 173 -0.34 -7.45 -15.01
CA LEU A 173 -0.74 -6.04 -15.05
C LEU A 173 -2.07 -5.82 -15.77
N ARG A 174 -2.34 -6.58 -16.85
CA ARG A 174 -3.63 -6.52 -17.55
C ARG A 174 -4.77 -7.09 -16.73
N GLU A 175 -4.53 -8.13 -15.98
CA GLU A 175 -5.52 -8.68 -15.04
C GLU A 175 -5.82 -7.69 -13.92
N ALA A 176 -4.82 -7.03 -13.34
CA ALA A 176 -5.00 -5.96 -12.37
C ALA A 176 -5.76 -4.76 -12.97
N LEU A 177 -5.44 -4.39 -14.21
CA LEU A 177 -6.16 -3.34 -14.93
C LEU A 177 -7.64 -3.72 -15.12
N LYS A 178 -7.93 -4.96 -15.52
CA LYS A 178 -9.30 -5.46 -15.66
C LYS A 178 -10.04 -5.33 -14.34
N LYS A 179 -9.48 -5.82 -13.24
CA LYS A 179 -10.07 -5.73 -11.90
C LYS A 179 -10.34 -4.29 -11.47
N ALA A 180 -9.39 -3.38 -11.67
CA ALA A 180 -9.58 -1.97 -11.35
C ALA A 180 -10.63 -1.30 -12.26
N THR A 181 -10.71 -1.70 -13.53
CA THR A 181 -11.69 -1.19 -14.50
C THR A 181 -13.12 -1.61 -14.14
N GLU A 182 -13.33 -2.74 -13.51
CA GLU A 182 -14.64 -3.15 -12.99
C GLU A 182 -15.20 -2.16 -11.95
N ALA A 183 -14.31 -1.47 -11.21
CA ALA A 183 -14.71 -0.46 -10.22
C ALA A 183 -14.95 0.94 -10.83
N TYR A 184 -14.05 1.42 -11.70
CA TYR A 184 -14.07 2.81 -12.19
C TYR A 184 -14.23 2.95 -13.71
N GLY A 185 -14.47 1.87 -14.42
CA GLY A 185 -14.63 1.88 -15.87
C GLY A 185 -13.33 2.27 -16.59
N THR A 186 -13.48 2.84 -17.78
CA THR A 186 -12.35 3.20 -18.66
C THR A 186 -11.47 4.32 -18.12
N SER A 187 -11.88 5.00 -17.04
CA SER A 187 -11.07 6.05 -16.42
C SER A 187 -9.71 5.54 -15.96
N ILE A 188 -9.63 4.29 -15.49
CA ILE A 188 -8.37 3.66 -15.01
C ILE A 188 -7.29 3.68 -16.11
N SER A 189 -7.61 3.20 -17.30
CA SER A 189 -6.67 3.18 -18.44
C SER A 189 -6.28 4.60 -18.87
N ARG A 190 -7.26 5.50 -18.97
CA ARG A 190 -7.04 6.90 -19.32
C ARG A 190 -6.12 7.60 -18.33
N ASP A 191 -6.37 7.44 -17.03
CA ASP A 191 -5.64 8.15 -15.98
C ASP A 191 -4.26 7.52 -15.73
N LEU A 192 -4.09 6.21 -15.98
CA LEU A 192 -2.76 5.60 -16.07
C LEU A 192 -1.95 6.19 -17.24
N GLY A 193 -2.57 6.38 -18.41
CA GLY A 193 -1.97 7.07 -19.54
C GLY A 193 -1.51 8.48 -19.20
N LYS A 194 -2.38 9.29 -18.58
CA LYS A 194 -2.04 10.66 -18.13
C LYS A 194 -0.90 10.68 -17.13
N ALA A 195 -0.87 9.75 -16.18
CA ALA A 195 0.22 9.66 -15.21
C ALA A 195 1.56 9.36 -15.89
N ILE A 196 1.59 8.45 -16.87
CA ILE A 196 2.79 8.18 -17.68
C ILE A 196 3.21 9.43 -18.45
N ASP A 197 2.27 10.11 -19.14
CA ASP A 197 2.54 11.32 -19.90
C ASP A 197 3.10 12.44 -19.02
N ARG A 198 2.56 12.60 -17.83
CA ARG A 198 3.05 13.56 -16.83
C ARG A 198 4.50 13.29 -16.44
N MET A 199 4.84 12.03 -16.17
CA MET A 199 6.21 11.65 -15.87
C MET A 199 7.15 11.87 -17.05
N GLN A 200 6.64 11.81 -18.28
CA GLN A 200 7.41 12.03 -19.51
C GLN A 200 7.64 13.51 -19.83
N ASN A 201 6.59 14.29 -19.73
CA ASN A 201 6.56 15.61 -20.38
C ASN A 201 6.77 16.76 -19.40
N ARG A 202 6.61 16.50 -18.09
CA ARG A 202 6.84 17.54 -17.08
C ARG A 202 8.31 17.60 -16.70
N GLN A 203 8.93 18.71 -17.06
CA GLN A 203 10.34 18.95 -16.77
C GLN A 203 10.64 18.76 -15.29
N ASP A 204 11.76 18.10 -14.97
CA ASP A 204 12.31 17.85 -13.63
C ASP A 204 11.34 17.14 -12.64
N TRP A 205 10.15 16.71 -13.10
CA TRP A 205 9.17 16.11 -12.21
C TRP A 205 9.63 14.75 -11.64
N LEU A 206 10.22 13.91 -12.47
CA LEU A 206 10.77 12.62 -12.02
C LEU A 206 11.87 12.81 -10.99
N ASP A 207 12.79 13.78 -11.20
CA ASP A 207 13.87 14.07 -10.25
C ASP A 207 13.32 14.54 -8.91
N ARG A 208 12.31 15.41 -8.94
CA ARG A 208 11.61 15.87 -7.73
C ARG A 208 10.93 14.72 -6.99
N CYS A 209 10.25 13.82 -7.70
CA CYS A 209 9.62 12.64 -7.11
C CYS A 209 10.68 11.74 -6.46
N MET A 210 11.79 11.49 -7.15
CA MET A 210 12.91 10.68 -6.64
C MET A 210 13.52 11.27 -5.37
N ALA A 211 13.77 12.59 -5.37
CA ALA A 211 14.35 13.27 -4.22
C ALA A 211 13.44 13.21 -2.99
N VAL A 212 12.16 13.57 -3.14
CA VAL A 212 11.20 13.61 -2.02
C VAL A 212 10.95 12.22 -1.41
N MET A 213 10.93 11.19 -2.21
CA MET A 213 10.71 9.81 -1.74
C MET A 213 12.02 9.07 -1.42
N ALA A 214 13.16 9.73 -1.45
CA ALA A 214 14.48 9.13 -1.24
C ALA A 214 14.68 7.84 -2.08
N ILE A 215 14.34 7.91 -3.38
CA ILE A 215 14.47 6.76 -4.29
C ILE A 215 15.95 6.51 -4.58
N ASN A 216 16.41 5.29 -4.36
CA ASN A 216 17.82 4.89 -4.42
C ASN A 216 18.24 4.11 -5.68
N ILE A 217 17.35 4.04 -6.69
CA ILE A 217 17.68 3.41 -7.98
C ILE A 217 18.02 4.46 -9.04
N PRO A 218 18.80 4.10 -10.08
CA PRO A 218 19.14 5.03 -11.17
C PRO A 218 17.88 5.53 -11.89
N LYS A 219 17.84 6.83 -12.17
CA LYS A 219 16.71 7.49 -12.85
C LYS A 219 16.33 6.80 -14.17
N VAL A 220 17.32 6.37 -14.95
CA VAL A 220 17.07 5.68 -16.23
C VAL A 220 16.32 4.36 -16.03
N VAL A 221 16.62 3.62 -14.95
CA VAL A 221 15.97 2.36 -14.63
C VAL A 221 14.51 2.61 -14.25
N LEU A 222 14.27 3.56 -13.34
CA LEU A 222 12.91 3.93 -12.94
C LEU A 222 12.09 4.39 -14.15
N TRP A 223 12.70 5.23 -14.99
CA TRP A 223 12.08 5.74 -16.20
C TRP A 223 11.67 4.63 -17.17
N GLN A 224 12.55 3.67 -17.43
CA GLN A 224 12.24 2.53 -18.29
C GLN A 224 11.07 1.70 -17.74
N LYS A 225 11.02 1.46 -16.43
CA LYS A 225 9.93 0.74 -15.77
C LYS A 225 8.59 1.50 -15.88
N ILE A 226 8.56 2.81 -15.64
CA ILE A 226 7.35 3.62 -15.81
C ILE A 226 6.89 3.59 -17.27
N ARG A 227 7.80 3.77 -18.22
CA ARG A 227 7.49 3.75 -19.65
C ARG A 227 6.91 2.41 -20.10
N SER A 228 7.38 1.29 -19.56
CA SER A 228 6.89 -0.05 -19.91
C SER A 228 5.41 -0.24 -19.53
N LEU A 229 4.88 0.46 -18.55
CA LEU A 229 3.47 0.43 -18.18
C LEU A 229 2.54 0.86 -19.34
N ARG A 230 3.05 1.60 -20.35
CA ARG A 230 2.28 1.96 -21.54
C ARG A 230 1.75 0.73 -22.29
N GLN A 231 2.45 -0.40 -22.24
CA GLN A 231 2.04 -1.65 -22.88
C GLN A 231 0.76 -2.25 -22.28
N VAL A 232 0.44 -1.87 -21.03
CA VAL A 232 -0.75 -2.36 -20.31
C VAL A 232 -2.03 -1.79 -20.95
N ILE A 233 -1.98 -0.52 -21.35
CA ILE A 233 -3.11 0.23 -21.90
C ILE A 233 -3.14 0.24 -23.44
N ALA A 234 -2.09 -0.27 -24.11
CA ALA A 234 -2.08 -0.42 -25.55
C ALA A 234 -3.11 -1.49 -25.97
N VAL A 235 -4.16 -1.08 -26.66
CA VAL A 235 -5.12 -1.97 -27.30
C VAL A 235 -4.39 -2.69 -28.44
N ARG A 236 -4.45 -4.03 -28.47
CA ARG A 236 -4.09 -4.81 -29.65
C ARG A 236 -5.25 -4.86 -30.62
#